data_d288d6ba12a68b7a9100c07e20ce6d48
#
_entry.id   d288d6ba12a68b7a9100c07e20ce6d48
#
_cell.length_a   1.000
_cell.length_b   1.000
_cell.length_c   1.000
_cell.angle_alpha   90.00
_cell.angle_beta   90.00
_cell.angle_gamma   90.00
#
_symmetry.space_group_name_H-M   'P 1'
#
loop_
_entity.id
_entity.type
_entity.pdbx_description
1 polymer ?
#
loop_
_entity_poly.entity_id
_entity_poly.type
_entity_poly.pdbx_seq_one_letter_code
_entity_poly.pdbx_strand_id
1 'polypeptide(L)'
;MKTEETQRLERDIRASTRKLGVFGCFEVTIGGMGNERVDYMTYEPAKGIFRCYEIKVTKADFHSKAAVSFVGHYNYYVLTRELYNEVKEEIPQGVGVYVGQSCVKKAKRSDTPEERIWKERRTINGRSEEVMKPFADVLLVSMVRSLYRDSDKLLQTGNEQYINRLRQTIDKRDKRINEMQREYNTFFNNVAEKYGHDEAWELTKKKQ
;
A
#
# COMPACT_ATOMS: atom_id res chain seq x y z
N MET A 1 -3.21 -9.21 1.96
CA MET A 1 -3.26 -9.46 0.48
C MET A 1 -4.30 -8.51 -0.10
N LYS A 2 -4.05 -7.83 -1.22
CA LYS A 2 -5.04 -6.94 -1.85
C LYS A 2 -6.21 -7.75 -2.39
N THR A 3 -7.43 -7.24 -2.24
CA THR A 3 -8.63 -7.87 -2.82
C THR A 3 -8.61 -7.78 -4.34
N GLU A 4 -9.36 -8.64 -5.02
CA GLU A 4 -9.51 -8.59 -6.50
C GLU A 4 -10.06 -7.23 -6.96
N GLU A 5 -10.96 -6.67 -6.19
CA GLU A 5 -11.57 -5.38 -6.46
C GLU A 5 -10.56 -4.23 -6.38
N THR A 6 -9.71 -4.21 -5.35
CA THR A 6 -8.58 -3.27 -5.25
C THR A 6 -7.66 -3.38 -6.46
N GLN A 7 -7.29 -4.61 -6.84
CA GLN A 7 -6.43 -4.85 -8.01
C GLN A 7 -7.10 -4.41 -9.32
N ARG A 8 -8.42 -4.54 -9.45
CA ARG A 8 -9.18 -4.04 -10.59
C ARG A 8 -9.09 -2.52 -10.68
N LEU A 9 -9.35 -1.79 -9.58
CA LEU A 9 -9.24 -0.34 -9.54
C LEU A 9 -7.82 0.16 -9.83
N GLU A 10 -6.78 -0.56 -9.36
CA GLU A 10 -5.38 -0.26 -9.70
C GLU A 10 -5.14 -0.37 -11.22
N ARG A 11 -5.62 -1.43 -11.86
CA ARG A 11 -5.50 -1.58 -13.32
C ARG A 11 -6.25 -0.49 -14.07
N ASP A 12 -7.46 -0.15 -13.62
CA ASP A 12 -8.31 0.86 -14.24
C ASP A 12 -7.67 2.25 -14.19
N ILE A 13 -7.20 2.68 -13.02
CA ILE A 13 -6.57 4.00 -12.89
C ILE A 13 -5.24 4.08 -13.65
N ARG A 14 -4.44 3.00 -13.65
CA ARG A 14 -3.22 2.93 -14.45
C ARG A 14 -3.53 3.05 -15.93
N ALA A 15 -4.55 2.36 -16.45
CA ALA A 15 -4.96 2.43 -17.84
C ALA A 15 -5.43 3.85 -18.22
N SER A 16 -6.25 4.49 -17.36
CA SER A 16 -6.79 5.83 -17.60
C SER A 16 -5.73 6.92 -17.60
N THR A 17 -4.65 6.73 -16.85
CA THR A 17 -3.59 7.74 -16.67
C THR A 17 -2.37 7.50 -17.53
N ARG A 18 -2.29 6.36 -18.22
CA ARG A 18 -1.18 5.99 -19.09
C ARG A 18 -1.15 6.87 -20.33
N LYS A 19 -0.22 7.84 -20.34
CA LYS A 19 0.03 8.76 -21.45
C LYS A 19 1.52 8.89 -21.70
N LEU A 20 1.91 9.19 -22.95
CA LEU A 20 3.30 9.49 -23.26
C LEU A 20 3.78 10.69 -22.44
N GLY A 21 4.94 10.56 -21.80
CA GLY A 21 5.52 11.60 -20.94
C GLY A 21 4.89 11.71 -19.55
N VAL A 22 4.01 10.79 -19.15
CA VAL A 22 3.49 10.68 -17.79
C VAL A 22 4.01 9.39 -17.16
N PHE A 23 4.65 9.52 -16.00
CA PHE A 23 5.19 8.39 -15.24
C PHE A 23 4.29 8.10 -14.04
N GLY A 24 3.99 6.83 -13.79
CA GLY A 24 3.15 6.40 -12.68
C GLY A 24 3.81 5.33 -11.81
N CYS A 25 3.58 5.41 -10.50
CA CYS A 25 4.10 4.46 -9.51
C CYS A 25 3.07 4.18 -8.43
N PHE A 26 2.95 2.92 -8.03
CA PHE A 26 2.11 2.49 -6.90
C PHE A 26 2.88 2.54 -5.57
N GLU A 27 2.13 2.61 -4.46
CA GLU A 27 2.65 2.48 -3.09
C GLU A 27 3.82 3.45 -2.81
N VAL A 28 3.63 4.74 -3.13
CA VAL A 28 4.67 5.76 -2.97
C VAL A 28 4.74 6.24 -1.53
N THR A 29 5.77 5.82 -0.79
CA THR A 29 6.03 6.29 0.57
C THR A 29 6.76 7.64 0.53
N ILE A 30 6.12 8.68 1.05
CA ILE A 30 6.64 10.05 1.02
C ILE A 30 7.83 10.19 1.97
N GLY A 31 8.93 10.76 1.46
CA GLY A 31 10.17 10.94 2.22
C GLY A 31 10.95 9.65 2.50
N GLY A 32 10.43 8.49 2.10
CA GLY A 32 11.10 7.17 2.25
C GLY A 32 11.04 6.55 3.64
N MET A 33 10.64 7.30 4.66
CA MET A 33 10.39 6.83 6.02
C MET A 33 9.24 7.64 6.61
N GLY A 34 8.10 7.03 6.84
CA GLY A 34 6.97 7.73 7.42
C GLY A 34 5.64 7.00 7.19
N ASN A 35 4.62 7.50 7.85
CA ASN A 35 3.26 6.97 7.78
C ASN A 35 2.48 7.50 6.56
N GLU A 36 3.08 8.39 5.78
CA GLU A 36 2.44 9.04 4.63
C GLU A 36 2.75 8.23 3.36
N ARG A 37 1.73 7.60 2.80
CA ARG A 37 1.84 6.77 1.60
C ARG A 37 0.69 7.04 0.66
N VAL A 38 1.00 7.21 -0.62
CA VAL A 38 0.03 7.40 -1.71
C VAL A 38 -0.13 6.06 -2.44
N ASP A 39 -1.37 5.59 -2.63
CA ASP A 39 -1.63 4.31 -3.30
C ASP A 39 -1.14 4.31 -4.75
N TYR A 40 -1.41 5.37 -5.49
CA TYR A 40 -0.88 5.57 -6.84
C TYR A 40 -0.57 7.03 -7.09
N MET A 41 0.61 7.33 -7.64
CA MET A 41 1.04 8.68 -7.98
C MET A 41 1.49 8.74 -9.43
N THR A 42 1.12 9.83 -10.12
CA THR A 42 1.66 10.13 -11.45
C THR A 42 2.41 11.46 -11.45
N TYR A 43 3.46 11.54 -12.28
CA TYR A 43 4.24 12.75 -12.53
C TYR A 43 4.32 13.05 -14.02
N GLU A 44 4.03 14.29 -14.39
CA GLU A 44 4.12 14.83 -15.74
C GLU A 44 5.26 15.87 -15.79
N PRO A 45 6.51 15.49 -16.17
CA PRO A 45 7.68 16.36 -16.09
C PRO A 45 7.55 17.65 -16.90
N ALA A 46 6.93 17.57 -18.09
CA ALA A 46 6.76 18.73 -18.97
C ALA A 46 5.99 19.89 -18.31
N LYS A 47 5.20 19.60 -17.28
CA LYS A 47 4.42 20.58 -16.53
C LYS A 47 4.81 20.66 -15.06
N GLY A 48 5.69 19.78 -14.57
CA GLY A 48 6.01 19.67 -13.15
C GLY A 48 4.85 19.20 -12.27
N ILE A 49 3.86 18.47 -12.82
CA ILE A 49 2.60 18.18 -12.16
C ILE A 49 2.60 16.78 -11.54
N PHE A 50 2.35 16.70 -10.24
CA PHE A 50 2.04 15.48 -9.50
C PHE A 50 0.53 15.31 -9.34
N ARG A 51 0.04 14.06 -9.52
CA ARG A 51 -1.35 13.68 -9.21
C ARG A 51 -1.32 12.48 -8.28
N CYS A 52 -2.08 12.56 -7.20
CA CYS A 52 -2.21 11.49 -6.21
C CYS A 52 -3.58 10.85 -6.31
N TYR A 53 -3.62 9.54 -6.14
CA TYR A 53 -4.81 8.72 -6.23
C TYR A 53 -4.88 7.79 -5.02
N GLU A 54 -5.98 7.86 -4.26
CA GLU A 54 -6.30 7.00 -3.12
C GLU A 54 -7.40 6.03 -3.53
N ILE A 55 -7.15 4.74 -3.37
CA ILE A 55 -8.03 3.67 -3.82
C ILE A 55 -8.83 3.18 -2.61
N LYS A 56 -10.16 3.25 -2.71
CA LYS A 56 -11.08 2.82 -1.65
C LYS A 56 -12.15 1.91 -2.25
N VAL A 57 -12.39 0.76 -1.64
CA VAL A 57 -13.34 -0.25 -2.13
C VAL A 57 -14.55 -0.42 -1.22
N THR A 58 -14.46 -0.07 0.06
CA THR A 58 -15.55 -0.16 1.02
C THR A 58 -15.73 1.14 1.79
N LYS A 59 -16.93 1.34 2.34
CA LYS A 59 -17.24 2.49 3.20
C LYS A 59 -16.39 2.50 4.48
N ALA A 60 -16.12 1.34 5.06
CA ALA A 60 -15.24 1.21 6.21
C ALA A 60 -13.80 1.64 5.89
N ASP A 61 -13.30 1.29 4.70
CA ASP A 61 -11.99 1.72 4.22
C ASP A 61 -11.96 3.23 3.94
N PHE A 62 -13.03 3.77 3.33
CA PHE A 62 -13.15 5.21 3.08
C PHE A 62 -13.11 6.04 4.37
N HIS A 63 -13.78 5.59 5.45
CA HIS A 63 -13.80 6.24 6.76
C HIS A 63 -12.65 5.81 7.68
N SER A 64 -11.73 4.98 7.19
CA SER A 64 -10.61 4.52 8.02
C SER A 64 -9.76 5.71 8.48
N LYS A 65 -9.17 5.59 9.70
CA LYS A 65 -8.24 6.58 10.23
C LYS A 65 -6.88 6.58 9.54
N ALA A 66 -6.70 5.75 8.50
CA ALA A 66 -5.48 5.76 7.70
C ALA A 66 -5.31 7.13 7.05
N ALA A 67 -4.12 7.70 7.19
CA ALA A 67 -3.84 9.01 6.62
C ALA A 67 -4.01 8.97 5.10
N VAL A 68 -4.90 9.79 4.58
CA VAL A 68 -5.06 10.00 3.14
C VAL A 68 -4.02 11.03 2.71
N SER A 69 -3.11 10.63 1.82
CA SER A 69 -1.97 11.47 1.40
C SER A 69 -2.30 12.27 0.14
N PHE A 70 -3.12 13.31 0.29
CA PHE A 70 -3.45 14.26 -0.78
C PHE A 70 -2.39 15.35 -0.91
N VAL A 71 -1.22 14.97 -1.40
CA VAL A 71 -0.03 15.83 -1.46
C VAL A 71 0.33 16.28 -2.88
N GLY A 72 -0.44 15.90 -3.88
CA GLY A 72 -0.24 16.26 -5.27
C GLY A 72 -0.89 17.59 -5.64
N HIS A 73 -0.56 18.12 -6.83
CA HIS A 73 -1.26 19.25 -7.43
C HIS A 73 -2.74 18.94 -7.73
N TYR A 74 -3.04 17.67 -8.00
CA TYR A 74 -4.40 17.17 -8.17
C TYR A 74 -4.54 15.87 -7.41
N ASN A 75 -5.58 15.78 -6.60
CA ASN A 75 -5.80 14.65 -5.70
C ASN A 75 -7.15 14.01 -6.01
N TYR A 76 -7.18 12.68 -6.07
CA TYR A 76 -8.34 11.92 -6.49
C TYR A 76 -8.59 10.73 -5.57
N TYR A 77 -9.86 10.42 -5.36
CA TYR A 77 -10.28 9.08 -4.98
C TYR A 77 -10.48 8.21 -6.22
N VAL A 78 -10.19 6.92 -6.10
CA VAL A 78 -10.54 5.89 -7.08
C VAL A 78 -11.48 4.92 -6.38
N LEU A 79 -12.73 4.90 -6.80
CA LEU A 79 -13.83 4.23 -6.10
C LEU A 79 -14.55 3.24 -7.02
N THR A 80 -15.24 2.26 -6.41
CA THR A 80 -16.26 1.51 -7.12
C THR A 80 -17.48 2.39 -7.39
N ARG A 81 -18.37 1.98 -8.29
CA ARG A 81 -19.62 2.70 -8.58
C ARG A 81 -20.54 2.74 -7.36
N GLU A 82 -20.62 1.62 -6.67
CA GLU A 82 -21.44 1.43 -5.48
C GLU A 82 -20.96 2.36 -4.37
N LEU A 83 -19.68 2.31 -4.02
CA LEU A 83 -19.11 3.16 -3.00
C LEU A 83 -19.24 4.65 -3.33
N TYR A 84 -18.99 5.03 -4.60
CA TYR A 84 -19.18 6.43 -5.01
C TYR A 84 -20.59 6.94 -4.75
N ASN A 85 -21.62 6.15 -5.07
CA ASN A 85 -23.01 6.54 -4.82
C ASN A 85 -23.31 6.74 -3.34
N GLU A 86 -22.65 6.00 -2.46
CA GLU A 86 -22.82 6.11 -1.01
C GLU A 86 -22.11 7.32 -0.39
N VAL A 87 -20.89 7.66 -0.90
CA VAL A 87 -20.03 8.64 -0.24
C VAL A 87 -19.85 9.95 -1.02
N LYS A 88 -20.53 10.14 -2.15
CA LYS A 88 -20.33 11.29 -3.04
C LYS A 88 -20.47 12.66 -2.37
N GLU A 89 -21.36 12.78 -1.37
CA GLU A 89 -21.58 14.01 -0.61
C GLU A 89 -20.50 14.25 0.47
N GLU A 90 -19.74 13.21 0.83
CA GLU A 90 -18.68 13.27 1.84
C GLU A 90 -17.31 13.60 1.23
N ILE A 91 -17.21 13.57 -0.11
CA ILE A 91 -15.94 13.80 -0.80
C ILE A 91 -15.52 15.27 -0.69
N PRO A 92 -14.33 15.58 -0.12
CA PRO A 92 -13.87 16.93 0.10
C PRO A 92 -13.94 17.80 -1.15
N GLN A 93 -14.21 19.09 -0.95
CA GLN A 93 -14.17 20.05 -2.05
C GLN A 93 -12.74 20.15 -2.57
N GLY A 94 -12.56 20.05 -3.89
CA GLY A 94 -11.23 20.06 -4.51
C GLY A 94 -10.67 18.69 -4.82
N VAL A 95 -11.13 17.62 -4.15
CA VAL A 95 -10.77 16.24 -4.48
C VAL A 95 -11.62 15.74 -5.63
N GLY A 96 -10.97 15.20 -6.65
CA GLY A 96 -11.64 14.57 -7.79
C GLY A 96 -11.99 13.11 -7.53
N VAL A 97 -12.70 12.47 -8.47
CA VAL A 97 -13.07 11.07 -8.36
C VAL A 97 -12.97 10.36 -9.70
N TYR A 98 -12.36 9.20 -9.68
CA TYR A 98 -12.45 8.20 -10.72
C TYR A 98 -13.35 7.05 -10.26
N VAL A 99 -14.22 6.61 -11.17
CA VAL A 99 -15.02 5.39 -11.01
C VAL A 99 -14.64 4.46 -12.16
N GLY A 100 -13.93 3.38 -11.85
CA GLY A 100 -13.24 2.59 -12.86
C GLY A 100 -12.27 3.48 -13.66
N GLN A 101 -12.40 3.49 -14.99
CA GLN A 101 -11.54 4.30 -15.86
C GLN A 101 -12.07 5.72 -16.11
N SER A 102 -13.23 6.09 -15.59
CA SER A 102 -13.88 7.37 -15.88
C SER A 102 -13.68 8.39 -14.77
N CYS A 103 -13.18 9.59 -15.11
CA CYS A 103 -13.15 10.73 -14.20
C CYS A 103 -14.56 11.34 -14.10
N VAL A 104 -15.27 11.07 -13.00
CA VAL A 104 -16.64 11.54 -12.75
C VAL A 104 -16.69 12.88 -12.02
N LYS A 105 -15.61 13.24 -11.30
CA LYS A 105 -15.45 14.55 -10.65
C LYS A 105 -14.01 15.01 -10.87
N LYS A 106 -13.82 16.22 -11.43
CA LYS A 106 -12.50 16.81 -11.63
C LYS A 106 -11.96 17.35 -10.31
N ALA A 107 -10.69 17.14 -10.03
CA ALA A 107 -9.99 17.77 -8.93
C ALA A 107 -9.73 19.26 -9.21
N LYS A 108 -9.66 20.08 -8.15
CA LYS A 108 -9.09 21.43 -8.21
C LYS A 108 -7.58 21.35 -7.97
N ARG A 109 -6.83 22.32 -8.50
CA ARG A 109 -5.39 22.43 -8.23
C ARG A 109 -5.16 22.74 -6.76
N SER A 110 -4.15 22.10 -6.21
CA SER A 110 -3.56 22.38 -4.89
C SER A 110 -2.13 22.82 -5.09
N ASP A 111 -1.69 23.80 -4.35
CA ASP A 111 -0.31 24.32 -4.38
C ASP A 111 0.57 23.64 -3.31
N THR A 112 0.09 22.55 -2.68
CA THR A 112 0.82 21.78 -1.67
C THR A 112 2.25 21.40 -2.10
N PRO A 113 2.51 20.93 -3.36
CA PRO A 113 3.87 20.60 -3.77
C PRO A 113 4.82 21.80 -3.80
N GLU A 114 4.32 23.01 -4.05
CA GLU A 114 5.12 24.24 -4.07
C GLU A 114 5.27 24.87 -2.68
N GLU A 115 4.20 24.88 -1.89
CA GLU A 115 4.15 25.60 -0.62
C GLU A 115 4.72 24.82 0.56
N ARG A 116 4.56 23.48 0.55
CA ARG A 116 5.03 22.62 1.63
C ARG A 116 6.56 22.52 1.62
N ILE A 117 7.17 22.76 2.74
CA ILE A 117 8.60 22.52 2.97
C ILE A 117 8.78 21.23 3.77
N TRP A 118 9.62 20.35 3.26
CA TRP A 118 9.98 19.10 3.94
C TRP A 118 11.18 19.33 4.84
N LYS A 119 11.06 18.94 6.08
CA LYS A 119 12.14 18.98 7.07
C LYS A 119 12.67 17.57 7.30
N GLU A 120 13.95 17.38 7.04
CA GLU A 120 14.65 16.11 7.21
C GLU A 120 15.81 16.29 8.19
N ARG A 121 15.87 15.46 9.22
CA ARG A 121 17.03 15.44 10.12
C ARG A 121 18.06 14.47 9.56
N ARG A 122 19.26 14.95 9.32
CA ARG A 122 20.40 14.17 8.85
C ARG A 122 21.56 14.24 9.83
N THR A 123 22.34 13.16 9.91
CA THR A 123 23.63 13.17 10.61
C THR A 123 24.73 13.40 9.58
N ILE A 124 25.37 14.57 9.62
CA ILE A 124 26.48 14.95 8.75
C ILE A 124 27.69 15.15 9.64
N ASN A 125 28.78 14.41 9.38
CA ASN A 125 30.02 14.45 10.19
C ASN A 125 29.78 14.30 11.70
N GLY A 126 28.85 13.41 12.10
CA GLY A 126 28.51 13.15 13.50
C GLY A 126 27.63 14.21 14.16
N ARG A 127 27.20 15.25 13.44
CA ARG A 127 26.27 16.28 13.92
C ARG A 127 24.89 16.10 13.30
N SER A 128 23.85 16.29 14.10
CA SER A 128 22.48 16.25 13.61
C SER A 128 22.09 17.62 13.05
N GLU A 129 21.82 17.67 11.76
CA GLU A 129 21.43 18.89 11.05
C GLU A 129 19.99 18.75 10.48
N GLU A 130 19.21 19.83 10.54
CA GLU A 130 17.91 19.92 9.86
C GLU A 130 18.12 20.45 8.45
N VAL A 131 17.75 19.66 7.46
CA VAL A 131 17.83 20.03 6.05
C VAL A 131 16.41 20.29 5.53
N MET A 132 16.19 21.48 5.00
CA MET A 132 14.93 21.85 4.35
C MET A 132 15.01 21.58 2.84
N LYS A 133 13.94 21.01 2.29
CA LYS A 133 13.83 20.68 0.85
C LYS A 133 12.50 21.14 0.29
N PRO A 134 12.46 21.59 -0.97
CA PRO A 134 11.21 21.74 -1.71
C PRO A 134 10.43 20.42 -1.70
N PHE A 135 9.15 20.49 -1.40
CA PHE A 135 8.36 19.26 -1.27
C PHE A 135 8.19 18.53 -2.61
N ALA A 136 8.16 19.24 -3.71
CA ALA A 136 8.16 18.65 -5.05
C ALA A 136 9.36 17.72 -5.29
N ASP A 137 10.56 18.10 -4.82
CA ASP A 137 11.76 17.26 -4.93
C ASP A 137 11.62 15.99 -4.08
N VAL A 138 10.99 16.10 -2.91
CA VAL A 138 10.71 14.95 -2.05
C VAL A 138 9.73 13.99 -2.73
N LEU A 139 8.69 14.49 -3.39
CA LEU A 139 7.73 13.68 -4.14
C LEU A 139 8.44 12.93 -5.28
N LEU A 140 9.28 13.62 -6.04
CA LEU A 140 10.03 13.02 -7.14
C LEU A 140 10.96 11.91 -6.65
N VAL A 141 11.76 12.17 -5.61
CA VAL A 141 12.66 11.18 -5.01
C VAL A 141 11.89 10.00 -4.44
N SER A 142 10.70 10.25 -3.85
CA SER A 142 9.82 9.18 -3.33
C SER A 142 9.32 8.26 -4.44
N MET A 143 8.93 8.81 -5.60
CA MET A 143 8.57 8.03 -6.78
C MET A 143 9.76 7.21 -7.31
N VAL A 144 10.94 7.83 -7.43
CA VAL A 144 12.15 7.12 -7.89
C VAL A 144 12.49 5.95 -6.97
N ARG A 145 12.43 6.14 -5.65
CA ARG A 145 12.65 5.06 -4.67
C ARG A 145 11.64 3.92 -4.83
N SER A 146 10.37 4.26 -5.05
CA SER A 146 9.33 3.24 -5.22
C SER A 146 9.49 2.47 -6.52
N LEU A 147 9.83 3.14 -7.62
CA LEU A 147 10.15 2.50 -8.91
C LEU A 147 11.39 1.61 -8.81
N TYR A 148 12.45 2.07 -8.12
CA TYR A 148 13.64 1.27 -7.87
C TYR A 148 13.31 -0.01 -7.08
N ARG A 149 12.55 0.12 -5.99
CA ARG A 149 12.07 -1.03 -5.20
C ARG A 149 11.27 -2.03 -6.03
N ASP A 150 10.38 -1.55 -6.90
CA ASP A 150 9.55 -2.42 -7.74
C ASP A 150 10.40 -3.09 -8.85
N SER A 151 11.37 -2.36 -9.42
CA SER A 151 12.34 -2.92 -10.35
C SER A 151 13.21 -3.99 -9.69
N ASP A 152 13.71 -3.74 -8.47
CA ASP A 152 14.51 -4.71 -7.71
C ASP A 152 13.71 -5.99 -7.40
N LYS A 153 12.44 -5.85 -7.02
CA LYS A 153 11.55 -7.01 -6.84
C LYS A 153 11.38 -7.83 -8.13
N LEU A 154 11.21 -7.16 -9.28
CA LEU A 154 11.10 -7.84 -10.57
C LEU A 154 12.37 -8.59 -10.93
N LEU A 155 13.53 -7.99 -10.70
CA LEU A 155 14.83 -8.64 -10.91
C LEU A 155 14.99 -9.85 -9.98
N GLN A 156 14.60 -9.72 -8.70
CA GLN A 156 14.66 -10.82 -7.74
C GLN A 156 13.70 -11.95 -8.12
N THR A 157 12.49 -11.66 -8.53
CA THR A 157 11.51 -12.70 -8.93
C THR A 157 11.90 -13.43 -10.22
N GLY A 158 12.66 -12.78 -11.12
CA GLY A 158 13.26 -13.41 -12.31
C GLY A 158 14.55 -14.21 -12.01
N ASN A 159 15.10 -14.09 -10.80
CA ASN A 159 16.34 -14.76 -10.42
C ASN A 159 16.06 -16.18 -9.89
N GLU A 160 16.51 -17.20 -10.61
CA GLU A 160 16.32 -18.61 -10.25
C GLU A 160 16.86 -18.97 -8.87
N GLN A 161 17.98 -18.38 -8.46
CA GLN A 161 18.54 -18.56 -7.12
C GLN A 161 17.63 -17.99 -6.02
N TYR A 162 16.98 -16.86 -6.26
CA TYR A 162 16.02 -16.27 -5.32
C TYR A 162 14.77 -17.14 -5.19
N ILE A 163 14.23 -17.61 -6.34
CA ILE A 163 13.09 -18.52 -6.37
C ILE A 163 13.42 -19.81 -5.60
N ASN A 164 14.61 -20.38 -5.79
CA ASN A 164 15.03 -21.60 -5.08
C ASN A 164 15.20 -21.36 -3.57
N ARG A 165 15.69 -20.21 -3.13
CA ARG A 165 15.74 -19.85 -1.70
C ARG A 165 14.34 -19.74 -1.10
N LEU A 166 13.39 -19.14 -1.83
CA LEU A 166 12.00 -19.04 -1.37
C LEU A 166 11.38 -20.44 -1.25
N ARG A 167 11.56 -21.32 -2.23
CA ARG A 167 11.09 -22.72 -2.18
C ARG A 167 11.65 -23.46 -0.96
N GLN A 168 12.96 -23.38 -0.73
CA GLN A 168 13.58 -23.96 0.46
C GLN A 168 13.02 -23.42 1.78
N THR A 169 12.69 -22.13 1.81
CA THR A 169 12.08 -21.51 3.01
C THR A 169 10.66 -22.00 3.23
N ILE A 170 9.89 -22.16 2.17
CA ILE A 170 8.53 -22.74 2.22
C ILE A 170 8.62 -24.18 2.72
N ASP A 171 9.48 -25.02 2.13
CA ASP A 171 9.65 -26.41 2.54
C ASP A 171 10.03 -26.56 4.03
N LYS A 172 10.90 -25.68 4.54
CA LYS A 172 11.27 -25.66 5.96
C LYS A 172 10.08 -25.31 6.85
N ARG A 173 9.26 -24.33 6.44
CA ARG A 173 8.06 -23.93 7.18
C ARG A 173 7.01 -25.02 7.16
N ASP A 174 6.80 -25.67 6.04
CA ASP A 174 5.84 -26.77 5.90
C ASP A 174 6.25 -27.97 6.76
N LYS A 175 7.55 -28.33 6.79
CA LYS A 175 8.06 -29.35 7.73
C LYS A 175 7.75 -28.97 9.19
N ARG A 176 8.01 -27.71 9.57
CA ARG A 176 7.74 -27.26 10.94
C ARG A 176 6.25 -27.27 11.30
N ILE A 177 5.38 -26.87 10.35
CA ILE A 177 3.93 -26.93 10.54
C ILE A 177 3.49 -28.40 10.73
N ASN A 178 4.00 -29.31 9.92
CA ASN A 178 3.67 -30.73 10.03
C ASN A 178 4.19 -31.35 11.35
N GLU A 179 5.36 -30.95 11.83
CA GLU A 179 5.87 -31.35 13.15
C GLU A 179 4.96 -30.84 14.27
N MET A 180 4.62 -29.56 14.25
CA MET A 180 3.70 -28.96 15.24
C MET A 180 2.32 -29.62 15.23
N GLN A 181 1.79 -29.97 14.05
CA GLN A 181 0.54 -30.70 13.93
C GLN A 181 0.61 -32.09 14.56
N ARG A 182 1.72 -32.81 14.35
CA ARG A 182 1.95 -34.12 14.97
C ARG A 182 2.06 -34.01 16.49
N GLU A 183 2.83 -33.03 16.97
CA GLU A 183 2.95 -32.75 18.42
C GLU A 183 1.59 -32.41 19.04
N TYR A 184 0.82 -31.55 18.36
CA TYR A 184 -0.54 -31.20 18.77
C TYR A 184 -1.48 -32.41 18.81
N ASN A 185 -1.50 -33.23 17.76
CA ASN A 185 -2.34 -34.42 17.71
C ASN A 185 -1.97 -35.43 18.79
N THR A 186 -0.66 -35.61 19.03
CA THR A 186 -0.18 -36.48 20.11
C THR A 186 -0.65 -35.97 21.49
N PHE A 187 -0.49 -34.67 21.71
CA PHE A 187 -0.95 -34.01 22.94
C PHE A 187 -2.47 -34.16 23.11
N PHE A 188 -3.25 -33.87 22.06
CA PHE A 188 -4.70 -33.98 22.07
C PHE A 188 -5.16 -35.39 22.37
N ASN A 189 -4.58 -36.40 21.75
CA ASN A 189 -4.91 -37.79 21.96
C ASN A 189 -4.61 -38.22 23.41
N ASN A 190 -3.45 -37.83 23.94
CA ASN A 190 -3.11 -38.15 25.36
C ASN A 190 -4.08 -37.52 26.36
N VAL A 191 -4.55 -36.28 26.07
CA VAL A 191 -5.55 -35.60 26.90
C VAL A 191 -6.91 -36.28 26.77
N ALA A 192 -7.30 -36.62 25.52
CA ALA A 192 -8.56 -37.28 25.24
C ALA A 192 -8.67 -38.70 25.90
N GLU A 193 -7.56 -39.46 25.88
CA GLU A 193 -7.50 -40.73 26.58
C GLU A 193 -7.66 -40.61 28.11
N LYS A 194 -7.10 -39.53 28.69
CA LYS A 194 -7.08 -39.35 30.13
C LYS A 194 -8.36 -38.69 30.68
N TYR A 195 -8.97 -37.77 29.96
CA TYR A 195 -10.05 -36.91 30.44
C TYR A 195 -11.33 -36.96 29.59
N GLY A 196 -11.28 -37.61 28.40
CA GLY A 196 -12.37 -37.63 27.43
C GLY A 196 -12.22 -36.60 26.31
N HIS A 197 -12.87 -36.86 25.18
CA HIS A 197 -12.76 -36.04 23.97
C HIS A 197 -13.31 -34.61 24.12
N ASP A 198 -14.41 -34.46 24.85
CA ASP A 198 -15.06 -33.16 25.03
C ASP A 198 -14.19 -32.22 25.88
N GLU A 199 -13.56 -32.74 26.93
CA GLU A 199 -12.66 -31.99 27.81
C GLU A 199 -11.34 -31.62 27.10
N ALA A 200 -10.80 -32.52 26.27
CA ALA A 200 -9.67 -32.25 25.41
C ALA A 200 -9.95 -31.08 24.42
N TRP A 201 -11.15 -31.09 23.84
CA TRP A 201 -11.59 -30.04 22.92
C TRP A 201 -11.76 -28.67 23.60
N GLU A 202 -12.34 -28.60 24.78
CA GLU A 202 -12.50 -27.37 25.55
C GLU A 202 -11.15 -26.76 25.98
N LEU A 203 -10.17 -27.59 26.35
CA LEU A 203 -8.82 -27.14 26.71
C LEU A 203 -8.07 -26.51 25.51
N THR A 204 -8.36 -26.97 24.30
CA THR A 204 -7.73 -26.41 23.09
C THR A 204 -8.34 -25.06 22.66
N LYS A 205 -9.61 -24.78 22.95
CA LYS A 205 -10.28 -23.50 22.65
C LYS A 205 -9.84 -22.33 23.54
N LYS A 206 -9.40 -22.58 24.76
CA LYS A 206 -9.03 -21.53 25.74
C LYS A 206 -7.70 -20.83 25.47
N LYS A 207 -7.01 -21.13 24.36
CA LYS A 207 -5.71 -20.53 23.97
C LYS A 207 -5.76 -19.73 22.66
N GLN A 208 -6.93 -19.37 22.16
CA GLN A 208 -7.07 -18.43 21.02
C GLN A 208 -7.44 -17.03 21.49
#